data_7214cc7bb71bd355c62e1e5de1e5cedb
#
_entry.id   7214cc7bb71bd355c62e1e5de1e5cedb
#
_cell.length_a   1.000
_cell.length_b   1.000
_cell.length_c   1.000
_cell.angle_alpha   90.00
_cell.angle_beta   90.00
_cell.angle_gamma   90.00
#
_symmetry.space_group_name_H-M   'P 1'
#
loop_
_entity.id
_entity.type
_entity.pdbx_description
1 polymer ?
#
loop_
_entity_poly.entity_id
_entity_poly.type
_entity_poly.pdbx_seq_one_letter_code
_entity_poly.pdbx_strand_id
1 'polypeptide(L)'
;MFAAVALSGSASAEIKGDAIRIGVLTDMSGIFATAMGPGSVEAARMAAEDFGGKINGKPIEILQADHQNKADVASAIARRWFDREGVQAIADGGSSGAALAVQELVRENKRVFLVSGAGAVELTEKACAPTSVQWTHDAASTANAVVAGVSKTVQGSWFFITADYAFGHAVEAIARAKLDKLGVKVAGSVKTAFNTADFASFLLQAQSSGAKVLALNAAGDNVTIMKQAQEFGFAQQGIAVVPMTFQNVDIVAAGLSVTQGDLIATSFFEDVSPAARKWADAFFARRKAMPSQIQAGVYSAVRHYLQAVKDTDSDDGEVVMARMKATPVADAYTPQGTIRADQRMVHDLYLVQVKTPAESKGPWDLVKLVTAIKPDEAFRSLEESKCPLVGR
;
A
#
# COMPACT_ATOMS: atom_id res chain seq x y z
N MET A 1 -40.02 8.87 50.18
CA MET A 1 -39.80 8.51 48.75
C MET A 1 -38.36 8.73 48.43
N PHE A 2 -37.55 7.65 48.44
CA PHE A 2 -36.15 7.70 48.01
C PHE A 2 -36.10 7.29 46.55
N ALA A 3 -35.67 8.20 45.68
CA ALA A 3 -35.43 7.93 44.29
C ALA A 3 -34.07 7.22 44.15
N ALA A 4 -34.07 5.95 43.77
CA ALA A 4 -32.86 5.22 43.39
C ALA A 4 -32.40 5.72 42.01
N VAL A 5 -31.30 6.43 41.98
CA VAL A 5 -30.56 6.75 40.75
C VAL A 5 -29.84 5.47 40.28
N ALA A 6 -30.40 4.85 39.28
CA ALA A 6 -29.69 3.75 38.56
C ALA A 6 -28.53 4.37 37.81
N LEU A 7 -27.29 4.16 38.30
CA LEU A 7 -26.06 4.33 37.53
C LEU A 7 -26.06 3.23 36.47
N SER A 8 -26.42 3.59 35.25
CA SER A 8 -26.11 2.78 34.07
C SER A 8 -24.58 2.74 33.90
N GLY A 9 -23.95 1.72 34.45
CA GLY A 9 -22.56 1.41 34.17
C GLY A 9 -22.41 1.13 32.68
N SER A 10 -21.70 1.99 31.97
CA SER A 10 -21.19 1.67 30.63
C SER A 10 -20.39 0.39 30.78
N ALA A 11 -20.86 -0.70 30.17
CA ALA A 11 -20.07 -1.91 30.07
C ALA A 11 -18.74 -1.54 29.37
N SER A 12 -17.67 -1.46 30.14
CA SER A 12 -16.33 -1.33 29.59
C SER A 12 -16.11 -2.55 28.70
N ALA A 13 -15.87 -2.34 27.42
CA ALA A 13 -15.53 -3.41 26.52
C ALA A 13 -14.09 -3.81 26.87
N GLU A 14 -13.95 -4.90 27.62
CA GLU A 14 -12.68 -5.43 28.07
C GLU A 14 -12.02 -6.27 26.95
N ILE A 15 -10.67 -6.29 26.89
CA ILE A 15 -9.92 -7.23 26.05
C ILE A 15 -10.22 -8.66 26.54
N LYS A 16 -11.05 -9.40 25.79
CA LYS A 16 -11.57 -10.72 26.19
C LYS A 16 -10.54 -11.84 26.06
N GLY A 17 -9.61 -11.71 25.09
CA GLY A 17 -8.58 -12.70 24.83
C GLY A 17 -7.50 -12.76 25.92
N ASP A 18 -6.73 -13.85 25.93
CA ASP A 18 -5.51 -14.01 26.74
C ASP A 18 -4.33 -13.22 26.15
N ALA A 19 -4.38 -12.88 24.87
CA ALA A 19 -3.41 -12.09 24.11
C ALA A 19 -4.11 -11.19 23.08
N ILE A 20 -3.38 -10.18 22.58
CA ILE A 20 -3.76 -9.38 21.42
C ILE A 20 -3.03 -9.97 20.21
N ARG A 21 -3.77 -10.72 19.36
CA ARG A 21 -3.21 -11.43 18.23
C ARG A 21 -3.46 -10.68 16.92
N ILE A 22 -2.37 -10.37 16.22
CA ILE A 22 -2.40 -9.74 14.89
C ILE A 22 -1.78 -10.71 13.90
N GLY A 23 -2.54 -11.08 12.87
CA GLY A 23 -2.07 -11.94 11.80
C GLY A 23 -1.54 -11.13 10.62
N VAL A 24 -0.25 -11.20 10.30
CA VAL A 24 0.31 -10.65 9.07
C VAL A 24 0.11 -11.66 7.95
N LEU A 25 -0.88 -11.40 7.09
CA LEU A 25 -1.24 -12.26 5.97
C LEU A 25 -0.72 -11.61 4.68
N THR A 26 0.33 -12.17 4.12
CA THR A 26 1.09 -11.52 3.04
C THR A 26 1.63 -12.55 2.04
N ASP A 27 2.21 -12.08 0.94
CA ASP A 27 2.96 -12.91 0.00
C ASP A 27 4.40 -13.07 0.50
N MET A 28 4.76 -14.26 1.00
CA MET A 28 6.08 -14.54 1.57
C MET A 28 7.07 -15.08 0.53
N SER A 29 6.59 -15.65 -0.56
CA SER A 29 7.40 -16.44 -1.49
C SER A 29 7.24 -16.07 -2.97
N GLY A 30 6.23 -15.24 -3.30
CA GLY A 30 5.93 -14.83 -4.67
C GLY A 30 6.54 -13.49 -5.07
N ILE A 31 5.96 -12.89 -6.12
CA ILE A 31 6.48 -11.67 -6.76
C ILE A 31 6.44 -10.42 -5.86
N PHE A 32 5.58 -10.42 -4.83
CA PHE A 32 5.45 -9.30 -3.90
C PHE A 32 6.30 -9.47 -2.63
N ALA A 33 6.97 -10.63 -2.44
CA ALA A 33 7.64 -10.97 -1.19
C ALA A 33 8.71 -9.97 -0.75
N THR A 34 9.42 -9.34 -1.70
CA THR A 34 10.46 -8.34 -1.40
C THR A 34 9.87 -7.03 -0.87
N ALA A 35 8.75 -6.60 -1.46
CA ALA A 35 8.10 -5.35 -1.08
C ALA A 35 7.21 -5.47 0.17
N MET A 36 6.79 -6.69 0.51
CA MET A 36 5.87 -7.03 1.62
C MET A 36 6.52 -8.11 2.51
N GLY A 37 6.00 -9.32 2.44
CA GLY A 37 6.53 -10.57 2.95
C GLY A 37 7.13 -10.51 4.36
N PRO A 38 8.32 -11.08 4.57
CA PRO A 38 8.97 -11.07 5.88
C PRO A 38 9.25 -9.67 6.43
N GLY A 39 9.36 -8.64 5.57
CA GLY A 39 9.51 -7.25 5.99
C GLY A 39 8.25 -6.70 6.65
N SER A 40 7.06 -7.04 6.14
CA SER A 40 5.79 -6.66 6.78
C SER A 40 5.64 -7.30 8.17
N VAL A 41 6.09 -8.54 8.34
CA VAL A 41 6.10 -9.21 9.66
C VAL A 41 7.03 -8.49 10.63
N GLU A 42 8.23 -8.12 10.19
CA GLU A 42 9.17 -7.36 11.02
C GLU A 42 8.62 -6.00 11.40
N ALA A 43 8.00 -5.29 10.45
CA ALA A 43 7.35 -4.01 10.70
C ALA A 43 6.24 -4.11 11.77
N ALA A 44 5.41 -5.16 11.71
CA ALA A 44 4.38 -5.41 12.71
C ALA A 44 4.98 -5.74 14.09
N ARG A 45 6.09 -6.50 14.15
CA ARG A 45 6.82 -6.78 15.40
C ARG A 45 7.40 -5.50 16.00
N MET A 46 8.01 -4.64 15.19
CA MET A 46 8.52 -3.36 15.66
C MET A 46 7.40 -2.49 16.24
N ALA A 47 6.22 -2.48 15.62
CA ALA A 47 5.05 -1.77 16.15
C ALA A 47 4.60 -2.35 17.52
N ALA A 48 4.61 -3.67 17.70
CA ALA A 48 4.30 -4.32 18.98
C ALA A 48 5.33 -3.97 20.07
N GLU A 49 6.61 -3.89 19.69
CA GLU A 49 7.69 -3.52 20.62
C GLU A 49 7.57 -2.09 21.15
N ASP A 50 7.01 -1.13 20.39
CA ASP A 50 6.73 0.23 20.85
C ASP A 50 5.79 0.27 22.08
N PHE A 51 5.00 -0.80 22.27
CA PHE A 51 4.13 -0.99 23.45
C PHE A 51 4.75 -1.89 24.51
N GLY A 52 6.05 -2.22 24.40
CA GLY A 52 6.72 -3.14 25.31
C GLY A 52 6.19 -4.58 25.19
N GLY A 53 5.65 -4.96 24.04
CA GLY A 53 5.13 -6.30 23.74
C GLY A 53 3.82 -6.65 24.46
N LYS A 54 3.16 -5.70 25.13
CA LYS A 54 1.90 -5.93 25.88
C LYS A 54 1.06 -4.68 26.03
N ILE A 55 -0.26 -4.85 26.15
CA ILE A 55 -1.22 -3.79 26.50
C ILE A 55 -2.10 -4.31 27.65
N ASN A 56 -2.20 -3.53 28.73
CA ASN A 56 -3.03 -3.84 29.92
C ASN A 56 -2.77 -5.25 30.47
N GLY A 57 -1.49 -5.67 30.46
CA GLY A 57 -1.05 -6.99 30.94
C GLY A 57 -1.20 -8.14 29.92
N LYS A 58 -1.93 -7.95 28.81
CA LYS A 58 -2.09 -8.94 27.75
C LYS A 58 -0.91 -8.86 26.77
N PRO A 59 -0.25 -9.99 26.44
CA PRO A 59 0.84 -9.98 25.45
C PRO A 59 0.32 -9.66 24.05
N ILE A 60 1.18 -9.04 23.22
CA ILE A 60 0.94 -8.84 21.80
C ILE A 60 1.64 -9.94 21.03
N GLU A 61 0.88 -10.70 20.25
CA GLU A 61 1.38 -11.83 19.46
C GLU A 61 1.22 -11.53 17.97
N ILE A 62 2.32 -11.60 17.21
CA ILE A 62 2.33 -11.43 15.76
C ILE A 62 2.41 -12.79 15.09
N LEU A 63 1.30 -13.24 14.52
CA LEU A 63 1.21 -14.42 13.68
C LEU A 63 1.57 -14.04 12.24
N GLN A 64 2.01 -15.02 11.46
CA GLN A 64 2.34 -14.80 10.05
C GLN A 64 1.90 -15.96 9.18
N ALA A 65 1.48 -15.67 7.95
CA ALA A 65 1.18 -16.70 6.96
C ALA A 65 1.37 -16.21 5.53
N ASP A 66 1.74 -17.16 4.67
CA ASP A 66 1.89 -16.95 3.23
C ASP A 66 0.59 -17.31 2.51
N HIS A 67 -0.03 -16.34 1.86
CA HIS A 67 -1.21 -16.60 1.01
C HIS A 67 -0.83 -16.97 -0.43
N GLN A 68 0.47 -16.98 -0.78
CA GLN A 68 0.97 -17.38 -2.10
C GLN A 68 0.29 -16.63 -3.27
N ASN A 69 -0.15 -15.40 -3.04
CA ASN A 69 -0.94 -14.61 -3.98
C ASN A 69 -2.25 -15.29 -4.45
N LYS A 70 -2.86 -16.13 -3.60
CA LYS A 70 -4.08 -16.88 -3.88
C LYS A 70 -5.20 -16.50 -2.91
N ALA A 71 -6.36 -16.13 -3.46
CA ALA A 71 -7.52 -15.67 -2.68
C ALA A 71 -8.13 -16.78 -1.80
N ASP A 72 -8.18 -18.01 -2.30
CA ASP A 72 -8.66 -19.18 -1.58
C ASP A 72 -7.76 -19.56 -0.40
N VAL A 73 -6.44 -19.51 -0.59
CA VAL A 73 -5.46 -19.73 0.50
C VAL A 73 -5.59 -18.65 1.56
N ALA A 74 -5.70 -17.39 1.16
CA ALA A 74 -5.88 -16.27 2.08
C ALA A 74 -7.16 -16.42 2.91
N SER A 75 -8.28 -16.78 2.27
CA SER A 75 -9.56 -17.03 2.94
C SER A 75 -9.49 -18.19 3.92
N ALA A 76 -8.85 -19.29 3.55
CA ALA A 76 -8.71 -20.46 4.42
C ALA A 76 -7.88 -20.14 5.67
N ILE A 77 -6.80 -19.36 5.53
CA ILE A 77 -5.97 -18.90 6.64
C ILE A 77 -6.76 -17.96 7.55
N ALA A 78 -7.45 -16.95 6.98
CA ALA A 78 -8.23 -16.00 7.77
C ALA A 78 -9.34 -16.68 8.59
N ARG A 79 -10.09 -17.63 8.00
CA ARG A 79 -11.09 -18.45 8.73
C ARG A 79 -10.45 -19.19 9.90
N ARG A 80 -9.35 -19.92 9.65
CA ARG A 80 -8.64 -20.66 10.70
C ARG A 80 -8.19 -19.71 11.83
N TRP A 81 -7.66 -18.55 11.50
CA TRP A 81 -7.21 -17.55 12.46
C TRP A 81 -8.36 -17.00 13.32
N PHE A 82 -9.51 -16.72 12.73
CA PHE A 82 -10.69 -16.22 13.45
C PHE A 82 -11.33 -17.32 14.31
N ASP A 83 -11.48 -18.54 13.77
CA ASP A 83 -12.24 -19.62 14.43
C ASP A 83 -11.42 -20.35 15.50
N ARG A 84 -10.09 -20.43 15.35
CA ARG A 84 -9.26 -21.33 16.18
C ARG A 84 -8.11 -20.65 16.88
N GLU A 85 -7.54 -19.59 16.30
CA GLU A 85 -6.32 -18.97 16.81
C GLU A 85 -6.59 -17.61 17.48
N GLY A 86 -7.82 -17.14 17.50
CA GLY A 86 -8.25 -15.94 18.22
C GLY A 86 -7.62 -14.63 17.69
N VAL A 87 -7.30 -14.56 16.40
CA VAL A 87 -6.78 -13.35 15.77
C VAL A 87 -7.86 -12.26 15.75
N GLN A 88 -7.54 -11.08 16.30
CA GLN A 88 -8.45 -9.94 16.34
C GLN A 88 -8.27 -8.99 15.15
N ALA A 89 -7.05 -8.92 14.59
CA ALA A 89 -6.76 -8.08 13.43
C ALA A 89 -5.89 -8.81 12.41
N ILE A 90 -6.16 -8.58 11.12
CA ILE A 90 -5.26 -8.98 10.03
C ILE A 90 -4.58 -7.73 9.48
N ALA A 91 -3.26 -7.81 9.22
CA ALA A 91 -2.46 -6.75 8.63
C ALA A 91 -1.87 -7.17 7.28
N ASP A 92 -1.55 -6.21 6.43
CA ASP A 92 -0.99 -6.27 5.08
C ASP A 92 -2.04 -6.62 4.00
N GLY A 93 -2.52 -7.85 3.95
CA GLY A 93 -3.48 -8.30 2.95
C GLY A 93 -2.90 -8.63 1.57
N GLY A 94 -1.63 -8.32 1.35
CA GLY A 94 -0.90 -8.68 0.14
C GLY A 94 -1.54 -8.20 -1.16
N SER A 95 -1.97 -9.12 -2.02
CA SER A 95 -2.56 -8.78 -3.32
C SER A 95 -4.05 -8.42 -3.26
N SER A 96 -4.52 -7.69 -4.26
CA SER A 96 -5.92 -7.22 -4.34
C SER A 96 -6.94 -8.35 -4.27
N GLY A 97 -6.71 -9.47 -4.96
CA GLY A 97 -7.62 -10.63 -4.92
C GLY A 97 -7.68 -11.29 -3.54
N ALA A 98 -6.54 -11.47 -2.89
CA ALA A 98 -6.46 -12.00 -1.52
C ALA A 98 -7.15 -11.05 -0.52
N ALA A 99 -6.86 -9.75 -0.60
CA ALA A 99 -7.44 -8.75 0.30
C ALA A 99 -8.97 -8.66 0.17
N LEU A 100 -9.51 -8.66 -1.04
CA LEU A 100 -10.97 -8.64 -1.25
C LEU A 100 -11.64 -9.87 -0.65
N ALA A 101 -11.05 -11.05 -0.80
CA ALA A 101 -11.58 -12.29 -0.22
C ALA A 101 -11.51 -12.29 1.33
N VAL A 102 -10.44 -11.74 1.91
CA VAL A 102 -10.29 -11.59 3.36
C VAL A 102 -11.26 -10.53 3.91
N GLN A 103 -11.52 -9.46 3.16
CA GLN A 103 -12.41 -8.37 3.60
C GLN A 103 -13.85 -8.85 3.85
N GLU A 104 -14.36 -9.78 3.04
CA GLU A 104 -15.68 -10.40 3.30
C GLU A 104 -15.70 -11.12 4.65
N LEU A 105 -14.66 -11.90 4.95
CA LEU A 105 -14.55 -12.62 6.22
C LEU A 105 -14.40 -11.67 7.41
N VAL A 106 -13.65 -10.60 7.25
CA VAL A 106 -13.49 -9.55 8.27
C VAL A 106 -14.84 -8.90 8.58
N ARG A 107 -15.64 -8.61 7.55
CA ARG A 107 -16.99 -8.04 7.70
C ARG A 107 -17.90 -8.99 8.47
N GLU A 108 -17.92 -10.28 8.09
CA GLU A 108 -18.74 -11.31 8.73
C GLU A 108 -18.39 -11.50 10.21
N ASN A 109 -17.09 -11.46 10.53
CA ASN A 109 -16.57 -11.75 11.87
C ASN A 109 -16.32 -10.50 12.72
N LYS A 110 -16.60 -9.28 12.20
CA LYS A 110 -16.35 -7.99 12.86
C LYS A 110 -14.91 -7.83 13.36
N ARG A 111 -13.94 -8.42 12.64
CA ARG A 111 -12.51 -8.30 12.94
C ARG A 111 -11.92 -7.08 12.24
N VAL A 112 -10.74 -6.63 12.67
CA VAL A 112 -10.09 -5.48 12.05
C VAL A 112 -9.21 -5.93 10.88
N PHE A 113 -9.25 -5.19 9.77
CA PHE A 113 -8.38 -5.41 8.63
C PHE A 113 -7.59 -4.15 8.26
N LEU A 114 -6.28 -4.22 8.42
CA LEU A 114 -5.31 -3.16 8.20
C LEU A 114 -4.62 -3.40 6.86
N VAL A 115 -5.23 -2.93 5.78
CA VAL A 115 -4.78 -3.22 4.41
C VAL A 115 -3.66 -2.26 4.01
N SER A 116 -2.43 -2.76 3.90
CA SER A 116 -1.27 -1.97 3.46
C SER A 116 -0.74 -2.42 2.09
N GLY A 117 -0.84 -3.72 1.76
CA GLY A 117 -0.29 -4.26 0.51
C GLY A 117 -1.21 -4.14 -0.70
N ALA A 118 -2.52 -4.26 -0.51
CA ALA A 118 -3.47 -4.31 -1.61
C ALA A 118 -3.98 -2.91 -2.01
N GLY A 119 -3.91 -2.61 -3.30
CA GLY A 119 -4.31 -1.33 -3.88
C GLY A 119 -5.66 -1.33 -4.61
N ALA A 120 -6.49 -2.39 -4.49
CA ALA A 120 -7.80 -2.43 -5.14
C ALA A 120 -8.70 -1.31 -4.63
N VAL A 121 -9.30 -0.55 -5.55
CA VAL A 121 -10.21 0.55 -5.20
C VAL A 121 -11.50 0.05 -4.56
N GLU A 122 -11.91 -1.16 -4.88
CA GLU A 122 -13.11 -1.80 -4.36
C GLU A 122 -13.10 -1.92 -2.84
N LEU A 123 -11.91 -2.01 -2.22
CA LEU A 123 -11.73 -2.10 -0.76
C LEU A 123 -12.29 -0.88 0.00
N THR A 124 -12.29 0.29 -0.64
CA THR A 124 -12.85 1.55 -0.10
C THR A 124 -14.05 2.04 -0.91
N GLU A 125 -14.54 1.21 -1.82
CA GLU A 125 -15.72 1.44 -2.63
C GLU A 125 -16.83 0.43 -2.30
N LYS A 126 -17.36 -0.26 -3.30
CA LYS A 126 -18.49 -1.19 -3.17
C LYS A 126 -18.26 -2.30 -2.16
N ALA A 127 -17.02 -2.74 -1.98
CA ALA A 127 -16.65 -3.78 -1.03
C ALA A 127 -16.19 -3.25 0.34
N CYS A 128 -16.26 -1.94 0.61
CA CYS A 128 -15.81 -1.39 1.88
C CYS A 128 -16.50 -2.03 3.09
N ALA A 129 -15.74 -2.27 4.16
CA ALA A 129 -16.22 -2.93 5.37
C ALA A 129 -16.00 -2.02 6.59
N PRO A 130 -16.94 -1.98 7.57
CA PRO A 130 -16.89 -1.03 8.69
C PRO A 130 -15.61 -1.11 9.53
N THR A 131 -15.02 -2.30 9.61
CA THR A 131 -13.83 -2.59 10.42
C THR A 131 -12.56 -2.80 9.59
N SER A 132 -12.59 -2.42 8.31
CA SER A 132 -11.42 -2.45 7.42
C SER A 132 -10.92 -1.04 7.17
N VAL A 133 -9.61 -0.88 6.95
CA VAL A 133 -9.01 0.38 6.52
C VAL A 133 -7.90 0.11 5.50
N GLN A 134 -7.93 0.81 4.36
CA GLN A 134 -6.88 0.79 3.35
C GLN A 134 -5.88 1.92 3.65
N TRP A 135 -4.62 1.54 3.94
CA TRP A 135 -3.66 2.41 4.61
C TRP A 135 -2.73 3.18 3.67
N THR A 136 -2.04 2.52 2.76
CA THR A 136 -0.93 3.08 1.99
C THR A 136 -1.40 3.80 0.72
N HIS A 137 -1.56 3.07 -0.35
CA HIS A 137 -1.93 3.54 -1.69
C HIS A 137 -3.15 2.77 -2.21
N ASP A 138 -3.72 3.27 -3.28
CA ASP A 138 -4.67 2.55 -4.12
C ASP A 138 -4.40 2.86 -5.60
N ALA A 139 -5.13 2.21 -6.48
CA ALA A 139 -4.96 2.43 -7.92
C ALA A 139 -5.23 3.88 -8.33
N ALA A 140 -6.14 4.59 -7.63
CA ALA A 140 -6.45 5.96 -7.95
C ALA A 140 -5.33 6.92 -7.55
N SER A 141 -4.86 6.81 -6.30
CA SER A 141 -3.75 7.65 -5.82
C SER A 141 -2.47 7.42 -6.60
N THR A 142 -2.18 6.16 -6.95
CA THR A 142 -1.03 5.80 -7.79
C THR A 142 -1.12 6.42 -9.19
N ALA A 143 -2.22 6.18 -9.90
CA ALA A 143 -2.41 6.68 -11.26
C ALA A 143 -2.43 8.22 -11.31
N ASN A 144 -3.16 8.86 -10.40
CA ASN A 144 -3.29 10.31 -10.35
C ASN A 144 -1.94 10.99 -10.12
N ALA A 145 -1.15 10.49 -9.18
CA ALA A 145 0.15 11.07 -8.84
C ALA A 145 1.15 10.94 -10.00
N VAL A 146 1.26 9.74 -10.60
CA VAL A 146 2.20 9.51 -11.71
C VAL A 146 1.80 10.32 -12.94
N VAL A 147 0.53 10.26 -13.36
CA VAL A 147 0.08 10.99 -14.55
C VAL A 147 0.25 12.49 -14.37
N ALA A 148 -0.12 13.06 -13.23
CA ALA A 148 0.03 14.48 -12.95
C ALA A 148 1.50 14.93 -12.99
N GLY A 149 2.40 14.14 -12.41
CA GLY A 149 3.83 14.43 -12.38
C GLY A 149 4.47 14.34 -13.76
N VAL A 150 4.28 13.21 -14.44
CA VAL A 150 4.94 12.94 -15.75
C VAL A 150 4.42 13.85 -16.85
N SER A 151 3.10 14.12 -16.92
CA SER A 151 2.54 14.99 -17.96
C SER A 151 3.01 16.44 -17.90
N LYS A 152 3.59 16.88 -16.77
CA LYS A 152 4.22 18.19 -16.64
C LYS A 152 5.62 18.24 -17.26
N THR A 153 6.29 17.09 -17.37
CA THR A 153 7.70 16.98 -17.76
C THR A 153 7.89 16.37 -19.15
N VAL A 154 7.01 15.45 -19.54
CA VAL A 154 7.09 14.72 -20.83
C VAL A 154 5.83 14.97 -21.63
N GLN A 155 6.00 15.57 -22.82
CA GLN A 155 4.92 15.80 -23.76
C GLN A 155 4.79 14.65 -24.76
N GLY A 156 3.56 14.27 -25.10
CA GLY A 156 3.28 13.27 -26.13
C GLY A 156 2.34 12.16 -25.68
N SER A 157 2.09 11.22 -26.59
CA SER A 157 1.17 10.11 -26.33
C SER A 157 1.78 9.02 -25.47
N TRP A 158 0.92 8.26 -24.79
CA TRP A 158 1.28 7.18 -23.87
C TRP A 158 0.96 5.82 -24.46
N PHE A 159 1.78 4.82 -24.15
CA PHE A 159 1.52 3.42 -24.40
C PHE A 159 1.64 2.64 -23.08
N PHE A 160 0.75 1.69 -22.83
CA PHE A 160 0.74 0.92 -21.58
C PHE A 160 1.19 -0.52 -21.80
N ILE A 161 2.03 -1.03 -20.89
CA ILE A 161 2.23 -2.47 -20.66
C ILE A 161 1.67 -2.76 -19.28
N THR A 162 0.60 -3.56 -19.20
CA THR A 162 -0.18 -3.76 -17.98
C THR A 162 -0.29 -5.25 -17.66
N ALA A 163 0.06 -5.64 -16.42
CA ALA A 163 -0.19 -6.99 -15.94
C ALA A 163 -1.70 -7.28 -15.85
N ASP A 164 -2.08 -8.49 -16.24
CA ASP A 164 -3.48 -8.91 -16.37
C ASP A 164 -4.08 -9.31 -15.01
N TYR A 165 -4.34 -8.32 -14.14
CA TYR A 165 -4.97 -8.48 -12.83
C TYR A 165 -5.74 -7.23 -12.41
N ALA A 166 -6.59 -7.36 -11.37
CA ALA A 166 -7.54 -6.32 -10.98
C ALA A 166 -6.91 -4.95 -10.74
N PHE A 167 -5.82 -4.88 -9.96
CA PHE A 167 -5.13 -3.62 -9.69
C PHE A 167 -4.51 -3.02 -10.95
N GLY A 168 -3.86 -3.85 -11.79
CA GLY A 168 -3.29 -3.40 -13.07
C GLY A 168 -4.33 -2.75 -13.97
N HIS A 169 -5.47 -3.42 -14.14
CA HIS A 169 -6.58 -2.88 -14.93
C HIS A 169 -7.12 -1.56 -14.36
N ALA A 170 -7.27 -1.47 -13.03
CA ALA A 170 -7.77 -0.27 -12.38
C ALA A 170 -6.82 0.92 -12.56
N VAL A 171 -5.51 0.73 -12.36
CA VAL A 171 -4.50 1.78 -12.55
C VAL A 171 -4.50 2.29 -13.99
N GLU A 172 -4.50 1.39 -14.98
CA GLU A 172 -4.55 1.80 -16.40
C GLU A 172 -5.84 2.55 -16.72
N ALA A 173 -7.00 2.07 -16.29
CA ALA A 173 -8.28 2.72 -16.55
C ALA A 173 -8.34 4.14 -15.96
N ILE A 174 -7.86 4.32 -14.72
CA ILE A 174 -7.82 5.63 -14.06
C ILE A 174 -6.80 6.55 -14.72
N ALA A 175 -5.62 6.03 -15.08
CA ALA A 175 -4.61 6.79 -15.80
C ALA A 175 -5.13 7.28 -17.16
N ARG A 176 -5.82 6.43 -17.94
CA ARG A 176 -6.46 6.80 -19.19
C ARG A 176 -7.50 7.91 -19.02
N ALA A 177 -8.36 7.80 -18.03
CA ALA A 177 -9.37 8.82 -17.74
C ALA A 177 -8.73 10.16 -17.33
N LYS A 178 -7.60 10.13 -16.61
CA LYS A 178 -6.85 11.34 -16.25
C LYS A 178 -6.15 11.95 -17.47
N LEU A 179 -5.53 11.13 -18.32
CA LEU A 179 -4.89 11.57 -19.56
C LEU A 179 -5.90 12.20 -20.53
N ASP A 180 -7.09 11.61 -20.65
CA ASP A 180 -8.19 12.14 -21.47
C ASP A 180 -8.61 13.53 -21.00
N LYS A 181 -8.80 13.73 -19.67
CA LYS A 181 -9.07 15.05 -19.07
C LYS A 181 -7.96 16.09 -19.36
N LEU A 182 -6.72 15.62 -19.55
CA LEU A 182 -5.57 16.48 -19.89
C LEU A 182 -5.39 16.66 -21.41
N GLY A 183 -6.23 16.05 -22.24
CA GLY A 183 -6.09 16.08 -23.70
C GLY A 183 -4.91 15.28 -24.22
N VAL A 184 -4.36 14.35 -23.43
CA VAL A 184 -3.20 13.53 -23.79
C VAL A 184 -3.65 12.21 -24.40
N LYS A 185 -3.17 11.92 -25.60
CA LYS A 185 -3.55 10.70 -26.34
C LYS A 185 -2.92 9.46 -25.75
N VAL A 186 -3.68 8.37 -25.66
CA VAL A 186 -3.18 7.01 -25.43
C VAL A 186 -3.04 6.32 -26.80
N ALA A 187 -1.81 5.98 -27.17
CA ALA A 187 -1.47 5.37 -28.47
C ALA A 187 -1.78 3.87 -28.50
N GLY A 188 -1.78 3.21 -27.36
CA GLY A 188 -2.08 1.78 -27.28
C GLY A 188 -1.87 1.20 -25.90
N SER A 189 -2.15 -0.11 -25.76
CA SER A 189 -1.94 -0.89 -24.55
C SER A 189 -1.82 -2.37 -24.89
N VAL A 190 -1.02 -3.07 -24.11
CA VAL A 190 -0.93 -4.54 -24.13
C VAL A 190 -1.04 -5.08 -22.72
N LYS A 191 -1.60 -6.29 -22.59
CA LYS A 191 -1.68 -7.01 -21.33
C LYS A 191 -0.67 -8.14 -21.29
N THR A 192 -0.08 -8.38 -20.11
CA THR A 192 0.92 -9.43 -19.89
C THR A 192 0.54 -10.28 -18.69
N ALA A 193 0.87 -11.57 -18.76
CA ALA A 193 0.79 -12.44 -17.59
C ALA A 193 1.92 -12.12 -16.61
N PHE A 194 1.74 -12.46 -15.32
CA PHE A 194 2.83 -12.41 -14.35
C PHE A 194 3.98 -13.35 -14.72
N ASN A 195 5.20 -12.96 -14.34
CA ASN A 195 6.44 -13.71 -14.60
C ASN A 195 6.71 -13.91 -16.10
N THR A 196 6.30 -12.95 -16.94
CA THR A 196 6.70 -12.91 -18.34
C THR A 196 8.20 -12.62 -18.42
N ALA A 197 8.97 -13.51 -19.07
CA ALA A 197 10.42 -13.38 -19.17
C ALA A 197 10.87 -12.51 -20.36
N ASP A 198 10.11 -12.51 -21.44
CA ASP A 198 10.44 -11.84 -22.70
C ASP A 198 9.35 -10.80 -23.07
N PHE A 199 9.74 -9.56 -23.11
CA PHE A 199 8.88 -8.42 -23.47
C PHE A 199 9.20 -7.82 -24.84
N ALA A 200 10.10 -8.42 -25.63
CA ALA A 200 10.57 -7.86 -26.90
C ALA A 200 9.40 -7.50 -27.85
N SER A 201 8.43 -8.39 -28.02
CA SER A 201 7.27 -8.14 -28.89
C SER A 201 6.38 -6.99 -28.40
N PHE A 202 6.23 -6.83 -27.08
CA PHE A 202 5.45 -5.75 -26.48
C PHE A 202 6.19 -4.40 -26.60
N LEU A 203 7.50 -4.39 -26.41
CA LEU A 203 8.36 -3.21 -26.60
C LEU A 203 8.36 -2.74 -28.05
N LEU A 204 8.44 -3.65 -29.03
CA LEU A 204 8.32 -3.31 -30.46
C LEU A 204 6.95 -2.69 -30.78
N GLN A 205 5.87 -3.16 -30.19
CA GLN A 205 4.55 -2.56 -30.34
C GLN A 205 4.52 -1.13 -29.77
N ALA A 206 5.12 -0.92 -28.59
CA ALA A 206 5.23 0.40 -27.99
C ALA A 206 6.02 1.37 -28.88
N GLN A 207 7.18 0.97 -29.40
CA GLN A 207 7.98 1.78 -30.34
C GLN A 207 7.19 2.12 -31.60
N SER A 208 6.54 1.12 -32.22
CA SER A 208 5.77 1.28 -33.46
C SER A 208 4.55 2.19 -33.28
N SER A 209 4.04 2.35 -32.07
CA SER A 209 2.91 3.22 -31.75
C SER A 209 3.22 4.71 -31.85
N GLY A 210 4.50 5.08 -31.86
CA GLY A 210 4.97 6.47 -31.82
C GLY A 210 4.77 7.17 -30.47
N ALA A 211 4.45 6.41 -29.41
CA ALA A 211 4.31 6.95 -28.07
C ALA A 211 5.61 7.59 -27.57
N LYS A 212 5.48 8.62 -26.74
CA LYS A 212 6.61 9.29 -26.06
C LYS A 212 6.74 8.86 -24.61
N VAL A 213 5.74 8.20 -24.06
CA VAL A 213 5.75 7.63 -22.72
C VAL A 213 5.35 6.15 -22.80
N LEU A 214 6.21 5.27 -22.32
CA LEU A 214 5.92 3.88 -22.05
C LEU A 214 5.57 3.73 -20.57
N ALA A 215 4.29 3.61 -20.26
CA ALA A 215 3.81 3.42 -18.90
C ALA A 215 3.83 1.93 -18.54
N LEU A 216 4.59 1.58 -17.51
CA LEU A 216 4.72 0.21 -17.03
C LEU A 216 3.84 -0.01 -15.81
N ASN A 217 2.82 -0.83 -15.97
CA ASN A 217 1.91 -1.22 -14.91
C ASN A 217 1.91 -2.75 -14.74
N ALA A 218 3.11 -3.33 -14.71
CA ALA A 218 3.35 -4.77 -14.77
C ALA A 218 3.83 -5.36 -13.44
N ALA A 219 3.57 -4.68 -12.32
CA ALA A 219 3.93 -5.13 -10.97
C ALA A 219 5.42 -5.56 -10.87
N GLY A 220 5.71 -6.76 -10.37
CA GLY A 220 7.08 -7.28 -10.22
C GLY A 220 7.86 -7.41 -11.53
N ASP A 221 7.20 -7.45 -12.69
CA ASP A 221 7.86 -7.55 -13.99
C ASP A 221 8.41 -6.21 -14.51
N ASN A 222 8.06 -5.07 -13.88
CA ASN A 222 8.53 -3.74 -14.29
C ASN A 222 10.05 -3.69 -14.45
N VAL A 223 10.81 -4.30 -13.53
CA VAL A 223 12.29 -4.33 -13.56
C VAL A 223 12.80 -5.02 -14.84
N THR A 224 12.22 -6.14 -15.22
CA THR A 224 12.56 -6.89 -16.42
C THR A 224 12.27 -6.05 -17.67
N ILE A 225 11.09 -5.41 -17.71
CA ILE A 225 10.70 -4.56 -18.85
C ILE A 225 11.65 -3.36 -18.97
N MET A 226 12.01 -2.70 -17.87
CA MET A 226 12.90 -1.53 -17.88
C MET A 226 14.30 -1.89 -18.42
N LYS A 227 14.86 -3.04 -17.99
CA LYS A 227 16.15 -3.52 -18.51
C LYS A 227 16.09 -3.80 -20.01
N GLN A 228 15.06 -4.50 -20.47
CA GLN A 228 14.86 -4.76 -21.90
C GLN A 228 14.60 -3.46 -22.67
N ALA A 229 13.81 -2.53 -22.16
CA ALA A 229 13.59 -1.22 -22.80
C ALA A 229 14.90 -0.42 -22.96
N GLN A 230 15.81 -0.52 -21.99
CA GLN A 230 17.15 0.07 -22.12
C GLN A 230 17.94 -0.57 -23.28
N GLU A 231 17.92 -1.90 -23.40
CA GLU A 231 18.57 -2.64 -24.51
C GLU A 231 17.96 -2.27 -25.87
N PHE A 232 16.64 -2.03 -25.91
CA PHE A 232 15.92 -1.57 -27.12
C PHE A 232 16.12 -0.08 -27.43
N GLY A 233 16.88 0.65 -26.60
CA GLY A 233 17.23 2.04 -26.85
C GLY A 233 16.08 3.05 -26.72
N PHE A 234 15.13 2.82 -25.81
CA PHE A 234 13.99 3.70 -25.60
C PHE A 234 14.40 5.14 -25.27
N ALA A 235 15.35 5.30 -24.32
CA ALA A 235 15.83 6.63 -23.96
C ALA A 235 16.48 7.39 -25.13
N GLN A 236 17.26 6.69 -25.98
CA GLN A 236 17.90 7.25 -27.17
C GLN A 236 16.88 7.67 -28.23
N GLN A 237 15.69 7.06 -28.23
CA GLN A 237 14.58 7.42 -29.12
C GLN A 237 13.67 8.51 -28.52
N GLY A 238 14.02 9.04 -27.34
CA GLY A 238 13.24 10.04 -26.64
C GLY A 238 11.90 9.50 -26.10
N ILE A 239 11.84 8.20 -25.76
CA ILE A 239 10.69 7.55 -25.12
C ILE A 239 11.00 7.42 -23.64
N ALA A 240 10.22 8.10 -22.80
CA ALA A 240 10.32 7.97 -21.34
C ALA A 240 9.69 6.66 -20.88
N VAL A 241 10.42 5.87 -20.10
CA VAL A 241 9.90 4.66 -19.46
C VAL A 241 9.45 5.03 -18.04
N VAL A 242 8.17 4.83 -17.74
CA VAL A 242 7.55 5.31 -16.51
C VAL A 242 6.86 4.15 -15.78
N PRO A 243 7.47 3.64 -14.71
CA PRO A 243 6.81 2.64 -13.89
C PRO A 243 5.68 3.29 -13.07
N MET A 244 4.45 2.79 -13.27
CA MET A 244 3.27 3.27 -12.54
C MET A 244 3.27 2.80 -11.08
N THR A 245 3.85 1.64 -10.81
CA THR A 245 4.01 1.04 -9.48
C THR A 245 5.45 0.61 -9.32
N PHE A 246 6.21 1.34 -8.53
CA PHE A 246 7.63 1.08 -8.35
C PHE A 246 8.04 1.44 -6.93
N GLN A 247 8.92 0.66 -6.34
CA GLN A 247 9.34 0.84 -4.97
C GLN A 247 10.88 0.87 -4.87
N ASN A 248 11.40 1.24 -3.71
CA ASN A 248 12.83 1.27 -3.45
C ASN A 248 13.52 -0.09 -3.72
N VAL A 249 12.87 -1.21 -3.37
CA VAL A 249 13.38 -2.56 -3.64
C VAL A 249 13.49 -2.85 -5.14
N ASP A 250 12.62 -2.30 -5.95
CA ASP A 250 12.64 -2.42 -7.41
C ASP A 250 13.78 -1.59 -8.02
N ILE A 251 14.05 -0.39 -7.46
CA ILE A 251 15.20 0.44 -7.86
C ILE A 251 16.52 -0.32 -7.60
N VAL A 252 16.64 -0.96 -6.44
CA VAL A 252 17.82 -1.77 -6.10
C VAL A 252 17.96 -2.94 -7.06
N ALA A 253 16.88 -3.64 -7.38
CA ALA A 253 16.87 -4.78 -8.29
C ALA A 253 17.19 -4.41 -9.75
N ALA A 254 16.71 -3.25 -10.21
CA ALA A 254 17.03 -2.72 -11.54
C ALA A 254 18.44 -2.12 -11.61
N GLY A 255 18.86 -1.44 -10.55
CA GLY A 255 20.08 -0.65 -10.47
C GLY A 255 19.86 0.83 -10.86
N LEU A 256 20.61 1.72 -10.20
CA LEU A 256 20.49 3.17 -10.44
C LEU A 256 20.81 3.58 -11.89
N SER A 257 21.72 2.87 -12.56
CA SER A 257 22.05 3.16 -13.97
C SER A 257 20.87 2.93 -14.93
N VAL A 258 19.93 2.05 -14.56
CA VAL A 258 18.73 1.77 -15.35
C VAL A 258 17.61 2.76 -15.03
N THR A 259 17.50 3.12 -13.74
CA THR A 259 16.32 3.87 -13.21
C THR A 259 16.59 5.34 -12.94
N GLN A 260 17.83 5.82 -13.16
CA GLN A 260 18.20 7.21 -12.87
C GLN A 260 17.31 8.22 -13.60
N GLY A 261 16.81 9.19 -12.84
CA GLY A 261 15.95 10.23 -13.38
C GLY A 261 14.45 9.88 -13.40
N ASP A 262 14.09 8.61 -13.20
CA ASP A 262 12.69 8.19 -13.17
C ASP A 262 11.92 8.88 -12.05
N LEU A 263 10.67 9.23 -12.34
CA LEU A 263 9.73 9.81 -11.39
C LEU A 263 8.82 8.73 -10.81
N ILE A 264 8.78 8.64 -9.50
CA ILE A 264 8.04 7.62 -8.76
C ILE A 264 7.12 8.31 -7.75
N ALA A 265 5.86 7.88 -7.69
CA ALA A 265 4.97 8.25 -6.60
C ALA A 265 5.06 7.21 -5.50
N THR A 266 5.27 7.67 -4.27
CA THR A 266 5.36 6.80 -3.08
C THR A 266 4.62 7.43 -1.91
N SER A 267 4.13 6.58 -1.01
CA SER A 267 3.52 7.02 0.24
C SER A 267 4.52 7.11 1.39
N PHE A 268 5.74 6.63 1.18
CA PHE A 268 6.81 6.67 2.17
C PHE A 268 8.19 6.61 1.51
N PHE A 269 9.10 7.39 1.99
CA PHE A 269 10.54 7.22 1.83
C PHE A 269 11.24 7.70 3.12
N GLU A 270 12.42 7.23 3.38
CA GLU A 270 13.08 7.36 4.67
C GLU A 270 13.38 8.81 5.10
N ASP A 271 13.57 9.72 4.14
CA ASP A 271 13.88 11.13 4.41
C ASP A 271 12.65 12.04 4.49
N VAL A 272 11.44 11.48 4.53
CA VAL A 272 10.22 12.30 4.67
C VAL A 272 10.17 13.05 5.99
N SER A 273 10.79 12.51 7.03
CA SER A 273 10.93 13.16 8.34
C SER A 273 12.07 12.55 9.16
N PRO A 274 12.58 13.23 10.19
CA PRO A 274 13.55 12.64 11.13
C PRO A 274 13.03 11.38 11.82
N ALA A 275 11.74 11.29 12.10
CA ALA A 275 11.11 10.09 12.68
C ALA A 275 11.10 8.92 11.70
N ALA A 276 10.80 9.20 10.42
CA ALA A 276 10.86 8.22 9.34
C ALA A 276 12.28 7.66 9.17
N ARG A 277 13.29 8.52 9.13
CA ARG A 277 14.69 8.11 9.02
C ARG A 277 15.10 7.21 10.19
N LYS A 278 14.82 7.64 11.42
CA LYS A 278 15.16 6.87 12.62
C LYS A 278 14.53 5.47 12.60
N TRP A 279 13.26 5.39 12.23
CA TRP A 279 12.56 4.11 12.15
C TRP A 279 13.11 3.24 11.01
N ALA A 280 13.33 3.82 9.83
CA ALA A 280 13.88 3.11 8.67
C ALA A 280 15.28 2.55 8.95
N ASP A 281 16.13 3.30 9.64
CA ASP A 281 17.47 2.84 10.06
C ASP A 281 17.38 1.67 11.04
N ALA A 282 16.44 1.70 12.00
CA ALA A 282 16.18 0.59 12.91
C ALA A 282 15.66 -0.66 12.17
N PHE A 283 14.77 -0.48 11.20
CA PHE A 283 14.31 -1.56 10.32
C PHE A 283 15.47 -2.13 9.50
N PHE A 284 16.30 -1.28 8.90
CA PHE A 284 17.48 -1.68 8.14
C PHE A 284 18.47 -2.49 8.98
N ALA A 285 18.68 -2.10 10.23
CA ALA A 285 19.56 -2.84 11.14
C ALA A 285 19.13 -4.32 11.30
N ARG A 286 17.82 -4.59 11.24
CA ARG A 286 17.23 -5.93 11.38
C ARG A 286 17.14 -6.69 10.06
N ARG A 287 16.73 -6.00 8.99
CA ARG A 287 16.41 -6.63 7.70
C ARG A 287 17.53 -6.54 6.66
N LYS A 288 18.52 -5.66 6.84
CA LYS A 288 19.58 -5.33 5.88
C LYS A 288 19.05 -4.82 4.54
N ALA A 289 17.82 -4.31 4.57
CA ALA A 289 17.14 -3.63 3.48
C ALA A 289 16.31 -2.48 4.05
N MET A 290 16.22 -1.36 3.34
CA MET A 290 15.31 -0.27 3.71
C MET A 290 13.86 -0.70 3.53
N PRO A 291 12.94 -0.21 4.39
CA PRO A 291 11.55 -0.57 4.30
C PRO A 291 10.92 -0.03 3.02
N SER A 292 10.05 -0.82 2.40
CA SER A 292 9.16 -0.32 1.36
C SER A 292 8.05 0.55 1.98
N GLN A 293 7.33 1.30 1.13
CA GLN A 293 6.14 2.03 1.57
C GLN A 293 5.07 1.12 2.21
N ILE A 294 4.98 -0.15 1.76
CA ILE A 294 4.00 -1.11 2.29
C ILE A 294 4.41 -1.56 3.69
N GLN A 295 5.67 -1.92 3.87
CA GLN A 295 6.22 -2.32 5.16
C GLN A 295 6.12 -1.19 6.20
N ALA A 296 6.41 0.05 5.78
CA ALA A 296 6.22 1.23 6.61
C ALA A 296 4.74 1.47 6.96
N GLY A 297 3.85 1.23 6.01
CA GLY A 297 2.40 1.27 6.21
C GLY A 297 1.90 0.21 7.19
N VAL A 298 2.44 -1.01 7.14
CA VAL A 298 2.11 -2.07 8.12
C VAL A 298 2.51 -1.65 9.53
N TYR A 299 3.72 -1.11 9.72
CA TYR A 299 4.14 -0.57 11.02
C TYR A 299 3.15 0.47 11.54
N SER A 300 2.83 1.47 10.73
CA SER A 300 1.93 2.56 11.10
C SER A 300 0.52 2.06 11.43
N ALA A 301 -0.05 1.20 10.58
CA ALA A 301 -1.40 0.66 10.76
C ALA A 301 -1.51 -0.19 12.03
N VAL A 302 -0.54 -1.08 12.27
CA VAL A 302 -0.50 -1.93 13.47
C VAL A 302 -0.29 -1.07 14.73
N ARG A 303 0.61 -0.10 14.68
CA ARG A 303 0.84 0.83 15.80
C ARG A 303 -0.42 1.62 16.15
N HIS A 304 -1.11 2.14 15.15
CA HIS A 304 -2.36 2.90 15.33
C HIS A 304 -3.49 2.02 15.89
N TYR A 305 -3.61 0.78 15.38
CA TYR A 305 -4.53 -0.22 15.91
C TYR A 305 -4.26 -0.54 17.39
N LEU A 306 -3.00 -0.81 17.74
CA LEU A 306 -2.61 -1.12 19.12
C LEU A 306 -2.84 0.06 20.07
N GLN A 307 -2.66 1.31 19.59
CA GLN A 307 -3.00 2.48 20.37
C GLN A 307 -4.51 2.56 20.62
N ALA A 308 -5.33 2.27 19.62
CA ALA A 308 -6.79 2.26 19.76
C ALA A 308 -7.26 1.15 20.73
N VAL A 309 -6.68 -0.05 20.64
CA VAL A 309 -6.93 -1.15 21.61
C VAL A 309 -6.58 -0.70 23.03
N LYS A 310 -5.42 -0.05 23.22
CA LYS A 310 -4.98 0.48 24.51
C LYS A 310 -5.93 1.54 25.06
N ASP A 311 -6.35 2.47 24.20
CA ASP A 311 -7.20 3.59 24.60
C ASP A 311 -8.63 3.17 24.95
N THR A 312 -9.13 2.12 24.33
CA THR A 312 -10.50 1.61 24.54
C THR A 312 -10.57 0.44 25.49
N ASP A 313 -9.43 -0.15 25.88
CA ASP A 313 -9.34 -1.41 26.61
C ASP A 313 -10.22 -2.52 26.01
N SER A 314 -10.27 -2.59 24.67
CA SER A 314 -11.21 -3.45 23.94
C SER A 314 -10.51 -4.16 22.78
N ASP A 315 -10.94 -5.39 22.50
CA ASP A 315 -10.61 -6.16 21.30
C ASP A 315 -11.80 -6.28 20.31
N ASP A 316 -12.90 -5.55 20.59
CA ASP A 316 -14.03 -5.46 19.67
C ASP A 316 -13.66 -4.60 18.45
N GLY A 317 -13.78 -5.18 17.26
CA GLY A 317 -13.33 -4.53 16.03
C GLY A 317 -14.09 -3.25 15.69
N GLU A 318 -15.37 -3.14 16.04
CA GLU A 318 -16.18 -1.93 15.78
C GLU A 318 -15.77 -0.80 16.75
N VAL A 319 -15.57 -1.13 18.03
CA VAL A 319 -15.09 -0.17 19.05
C VAL A 319 -13.70 0.34 18.72
N VAL A 320 -12.78 -0.56 18.40
CA VAL A 320 -11.40 -0.22 18.05
C VAL A 320 -11.35 0.62 16.76
N MET A 321 -12.11 0.25 15.72
CA MET A 321 -12.14 1.02 14.47
C MET A 321 -12.76 2.41 14.66
N ALA A 322 -13.77 2.54 15.49
CA ALA A 322 -14.34 3.85 15.82
C ALA A 322 -13.28 4.75 16.49
N ARG A 323 -12.47 4.20 17.41
CA ARG A 323 -11.37 4.92 18.04
C ARG A 323 -10.25 5.27 17.05
N MET A 324 -9.87 4.34 16.16
CA MET A 324 -8.90 4.59 15.09
C MET A 324 -9.32 5.77 14.22
N LYS A 325 -10.58 5.82 13.79
CA LYS A 325 -11.13 6.93 12.98
C LYS A 325 -11.14 8.26 13.70
N ALA A 326 -11.41 8.26 15.00
CA ALA A 326 -11.46 9.47 15.82
C ALA A 326 -10.08 10.04 16.16
N THR A 327 -9.00 9.28 15.90
CA THR A 327 -7.63 9.66 16.24
C THR A 327 -6.83 9.96 14.97
N PRO A 328 -6.22 11.13 14.83
CA PRO A 328 -5.28 11.40 13.74
C PRO A 328 -4.08 10.45 13.77
N VAL A 329 -3.61 10.07 12.59
CA VAL A 329 -2.38 9.28 12.45
C VAL A 329 -1.20 10.25 12.40
N ALA A 330 -0.25 10.09 13.31
CA ALA A 330 1.00 10.86 13.34
C ALA A 330 2.12 9.98 13.91
N ASP A 331 2.99 9.50 13.02
CA ASP A 331 4.05 8.57 13.37
C ASP A 331 5.22 8.63 12.36
N ALA A 332 6.06 7.60 12.34
CA ALA A 332 7.19 7.51 11.43
C ALA A 332 6.78 7.41 9.94
N TYR A 333 5.58 6.90 9.66
CA TYR A 333 5.09 6.75 8.29
C TYR A 333 4.56 8.09 7.72
N THR A 334 3.79 8.81 8.50
CA THR A 334 3.22 10.11 8.09
C THR A 334 3.11 11.06 9.27
N PRO A 335 3.47 12.34 9.08
CA PRO A 335 3.26 13.35 10.13
C PRO A 335 1.79 13.69 10.34
N GLN A 336 0.95 13.44 9.34
CA GLN A 336 -0.48 13.74 9.40
C GLN A 336 -1.27 12.82 8.47
N GLY A 337 -2.16 12.03 9.06
CA GLY A 337 -3.09 11.17 8.35
C GLY A 337 -4.45 11.13 9.02
N THR A 338 -5.49 10.78 8.26
CA THR A 338 -6.88 10.69 8.75
C THR A 338 -7.58 9.52 8.08
N ILE A 339 -8.31 8.72 8.85
CA ILE A 339 -9.15 7.64 8.32
C ILE A 339 -10.54 8.22 8.01
N ARG A 340 -10.92 8.23 6.74
CA ARG A 340 -12.20 8.75 6.26
C ARG A 340 -13.35 7.77 6.44
N ALA A 341 -14.57 8.26 6.22
CA ALA A 341 -15.80 7.44 6.29
C ALA A 341 -15.80 6.27 5.28
N ASP A 342 -15.15 6.44 4.12
CA ASP A 342 -14.99 5.40 3.10
C ASP A 342 -13.91 4.37 3.43
N GLN A 343 -13.39 4.36 4.65
CA GLN A 343 -12.35 3.44 5.12
C GLN A 343 -10.97 3.66 4.48
N ARG A 344 -10.74 4.83 3.89
CA ARG A 344 -9.45 5.21 3.36
C ARG A 344 -8.66 6.05 4.36
N MET A 345 -7.45 5.63 4.70
CA MET A 345 -6.49 6.49 5.38
C MET A 345 -5.85 7.42 4.34
N VAL A 346 -6.09 8.72 4.48
CA VAL A 346 -5.54 9.75 3.57
C VAL A 346 -4.40 10.50 4.24
N HIS A 347 -3.35 10.73 3.48
CA HIS A 347 -2.11 11.39 3.91
C HIS A 347 -1.39 11.95 2.68
N ASP A 348 -0.34 12.74 2.89
CA ASP A 348 0.50 13.21 1.78
C ASP A 348 1.15 12.01 1.06
N LEU A 349 1.19 12.05 -0.27
CA LEU A 349 2.06 11.22 -1.10
C LEU A 349 3.26 12.06 -1.54
N TYR A 350 4.29 11.42 -2.04
CA TYR A 350 5.52 12.07 -2.45
C TYR A 350 5.86 11.69 -3.89
N LEU A 351 6.10 12.69 -4.73
CA LEU A 351 6.80 12.49 -5.98
C LEU A 351 8.28 12.58 -5.70
N VAL A 352 8.99 11.51 -5.98
CA VAL A 352 10.43 11.40 -5.82
C VAL A 352 11.09 11.13 -7.17
N GLN A 353 12.34 11.58 -7.34
CA GLN A 353 13.16 11.26 -8.49
C GLN A 353 14.28 10.33 -8.09
N VAL A 354 14.48 9.28 -8.87
CA VAL A 354 15.61 8.35 -8.68
C VAL A 354 16.92 9.09 -8.95
N LYS A 355 17.86 8.97 -8.03
CA LYS A 355 19.20 9.56 -8.12
C LYS A 355 20.03 8.91 -9.22
N THR A 356 20.95 9.68 -9.78
CA THR A 356 22.05 9.09 -10.58
C THR A 356 23.02 8.33 -9.67
N PRO A 357 23.82 7.40 -10.22
CA PRO A 357 24.88 6.75 -9.44
C PRO A 357 25.86 7.73 -8.78
N ALA A 358 26.09 8.89 -9.38
CA ALA A 358 26.99 9.93 -8.86
C ALA A 358 26.37 10.72 -7.69
N GLU A 359 25.04 10.83 -7.63
CA GLU A 359 24.32 11.51 -6.54
C GLU A 359 24.13 10.62 -5.31
N SER A 360 24.14 9.30 -5.51
CA SER A 360 23.89 8.32 -4.43
C SER A 360 25.11 8.22 -3.51
N LYS A 361 24.88 8.28 -2.20
CA LYS A 361 25.90 8.16 -1.16
C LYS A 361 26.01 6.73 -0.59
N GLY A 362 25.19 5.81 -1.07
CA GLY A 362 25.20 4.43 -0.60
C GLY A 362 24.12 3.57 -1.25
N PRO A 363 24.11 2.25 -0.98
CA PRO A 363 23.26 1.27 -1.70
C PRO A 363 21.75 1.55 -1.60
N TRP A 364 21.32 2.30 -0.59
CA TRP A 364 19.92 2.62 -0.32
C TRP A 364 19.62 4.13 -0.36
N ASP A 365 20.57 4.94 -0.76
CA ASP A 365 20.34 6.36 -1.01
C ASP A 365 19.85 6.56 -2.45
N LEU A 366 18.59 6.22 -2.70
CA LEU A 366 18.04 5.94 -4.03
C LEU A 366 17.29 7.11 -4.63
N VAL A 367 16.66 7.96 -3.82
CA VAL A 367 15.71 8.95 -4.31
C VAL A 367 15.93 10.32 -3.67
N LYS A 368 15.44 11.35 -4.35
CA LYS A 368 15.33 12.72 -3.82
C LYS A 368 13.90 13.21 -3.98
N LEU A 369 13.40 13.96 -3.00
CA LEU A 369 12.08 14.55 -3.04
C LEU A 369 11.98 15.58 -4.17
N VAL A 370 10.93 15.46 -5.00
CA VAL A 370 10.55 16.48 -5.99
C VAL A 370 9.47 17.36 -5.39
N THR A 371 8.37 16.78 -4.92
CA THR A 371 7.28 17.52 -4.27
C THR A 371 6.41 16.59 -3.43
N ALA A 372 5.74 17.13 -2.42
CA ALA A 372 4.63 16.48 -1.76
C ALA A 372 3.35 16.65 -2.58
N ILE A 373 2.55 15.61 -2.65
CA ILE A 373 1.24 15.58 -3.33
C ILE A 373 0.19 15.51 -2.22
N LYS A 374 -0.66 16.51 -2.16
CA LYS A 374 -1.68 16.60 -1.12
C LYS A 374 -2.77 15.54 -1.28
N PRO A 375 -3.47 15.17 -0.18
CA PRO A 375 -4.47 14.10 -0.23
C PRO A 375 -5.59 14.34 -1.23
N ASP A 376 -6.04 15.59 -1.42
CA ASP A 376 -7.06 15.98 -2.38
C ASP A 376 -6.62 15.91 -3.85
N GLU A 377 -5.30 15.99 -4.09
CA GLU A 377 -4.74 15.80 -5.44
C GLU A 377 -4.57 14.31 -5.80
N ALA A 378 -4.28 13.47 -4.77
CA ALA A 378 -3.93 12.06 -4.94
C ALA A 378 -5.14 11.14 -4.80
N PHE A 379 -5.91 11.25 -3.72
CA PHE A 379 -7.04 10.37 -3.43
C PHE A 379 -8.33 10.90 -4.05
N ARG A 380 -9.25 10.00 -4.37
CA ARG A 380 -10.59 10.39 -4.80
C ARG A 380 -11.32 11.17 -3.70
N SER A 381 -12.19 12.09 -4.07
CA SER A 381 -13.03 12.80 -3.12
C SER A 381 -14.05 11.86 -2.47
N LEU A 382 -14.58 12.22 -1.30
CA LEU A 382 -15.67 11.47 -0.69
C LEU A 382 -16.97 11.55 -1.49
N GLU A 383 -17.17 12.62 -2.25
CA GLU A 383 -18.33 12.82 -3.12
C GLU A 383 -18.38 11.78 -4.26
N GLU A 384 -17.20 11.33 -4.72
CA GLU A 384 -17.08 10.28 -5.74
C GLU A 384 -17.15 8.86 -5.16
N SER A 385 -17.22 8.73 -3.82
CA SER A 385 -17.17 7.42 -3.15
C SER A 385 -18.45 6.61 -3.41
N LYS A 386 -18.23 5.32 -3.73
CA LYS A 386 -19.30 4.31 -3.85
C LYS A 386 -19.37 3.38 -2.63
N CYS A 387 -18.70 3.74 -1.54
CA CYS A 387 -18.75 3.00 -0.29
C CYS A 387 -20.11 3.17 0.37
N PRO A 388 -20.83 2.07 0.69
CA PRO A 388 -22.15 2.15 1.34
C PRO A 388 -22.13 2.79 2.74
N LEU A 389 -20.94 3.01 3.31
CA LEU A 389 -20.77 3.64 4.63
C LEU A 389 -20.69 5.17 4.56
N VAL A 390 -20.53 5.75 3.36
CA VAL A 390 -20.54 7.21 3.15
C VAL A 390 -21.98 7.68 3.07
N GLY A 391 -22.32 8.70 3.85
CA GLY A 391 -23.68 9.28 3.88
C GLY A 391 -24.67 8.55 4.80
N ARG A 392 -24.19 7.67 5.67
CA ARG A 392 -25.00 7.05 6.73
C ARG A 392 -24.77 7.71 8.08
#